data_707f962ae306b85d3f7d033d1237b7cf
#
_entry.id   707f962ae306b85d3f7d033d1237b7cf
#
_cell.length_a   1.000
_cell.length_b   1.000
_cell.length_c   1.000
_cell.angle_alpha   90.00
_cell.angle_beta   90.00
_cell.angle_gamma   90.00
#
_symmetry.space_group_name_H-M   'P 1'
#
loop_
_entity.id
_entity.type
_entity.pdbx_description
1 polymer ?
#
loop_
_entity_poly.entity_id
_entity_poly.type
_entity_poly.pdbx_seq_one_letter_code
_entity_poly.pdbx_strand_id
1 'polypeptide(L)'
;LGSMISRKFASLHPSKVEGLVLLNSPNRLLDNERSEILERAKLLREKGPESTTDAAIERWFSNAFQQNNPHIIQLVRNWVNSNRKEVYSKIYPILYYGSVDLKLVKEKKPSLIITCDQDFSNGPDAAKEIAKNFTKSNVCILKNLRHMALVEDYKKVFSKIDSFITTLGRH
;
A
#
# COMPACT_ATOMS: atom_id res chain seq x y z
N LEU A 1 -2.38 -4.24 0.00
CA LEU A 1 -3.47 -5.09 -0.47
C LEU A 1 -4.67 -4.26 -0.97
N GLY A 2 -5.19 -3.31 -0.17
CA GLY A 2 -6.37 -2.50 -0.54
C GLY A 2 -6.27 -1.83 -1.91
N SER A 3 -5.13 -1.23 -2.23
CA SER A 3 -4.89 -0.61 -3.54
C SER A 3 -4.97 -1.62 -4.70
N MET A 4 -4.55 -2.86 -4.49
CA MET A 4 -4.66 -3.92 -5.49
C MET A 4 -6.12 -4.31 -5.73
N ILE A 5 -6.88 -4.44 -4.65
CA ILE A 5 -8.33 -4.74 -4.70
C ILE A 5 -9.06 -3.60 -5.43
N SER A 6 -8.79 -2.34 -5.08
CA SER A 6 -9.42 -1.18 -5.71
C SER A 6 -9.13 -1.10 -7.21
N ARG A 7 -7.90 -1.36 -7.64
CA ARG A 7 -7.51 -1.42 -9.06
C ARG A 7 -8.25 -2.53 -9.78
N LYS A 8 -8.30 -3.74 -9.20
CA LYS A 8 -9.03 -4.86 -9.78
C LYS A 8 -10.54 -4.58 -9.86
N PHE A 9 -11.11 -4.00 -8.81
CA PHE A 9 -12.52 -3.61 -8.80
C PHE A 9 -12.83 -2.59 -9.89
N ALA A 10 -12.04 -1.54 -10.04
CA ALA A 10 -12.24 -0.53 -11.07
C ALA A 10 -12.19 -1.12 -12.50
N SER A 11 -11.29 -2.07 -12.71
CA SER A 11 -11.17 -2.79 -13.96
C SER A 11 -12.41 -3.64 -14.30
N LEU A 12 -12.98 -4.30 -13.29
CA LEU A 12 -14.15 -5.18 -13.48
C LEU A 12 -15.47 -4.41 -13.48
N HIS A 13 -15.55 -3.27 -12.79
CA HIS A 13 -16.77 -2.49 -12.58
C HIS A 13 -16.56 -1.00 -12.86
N PRO A 14 -16.09 -0.60 -14.05
CA PRO A 14 -15.73 0.79 -14.34
C PRO A 14 -16.89 1.78 -14.20
N SER A 15 -18.13 1.34 -14.42
CA SER A 15 -19.32 2.19 -14.25
C SER A 15 -19.64 2.53 -12.80
N LYS A 16 -19.08 1.77 -11.83
CA LYS A 16 -19.26 2.00 -10.38
C LYS A 16 -18.16 2.83 -9.74
N VAL A 17 -17.19 3.30 -10.52
CA VAL A 17 -16.02 4.04 -10.05
C VAL A 17 -15.98 5.40 -10.71
N GLU A 18 -15.94 6.46 -9.92
CA GLU A 18 -15.76 7.84 -10.39
C GLU A 18 -14.30 8.23 -10.42
N GLY A 19 -13.51 7.78 -9.45
CA GLY A 19 -12.08 8.01 -9.34
C GLY A 19 -11.41 7.01 -8.42
N LEU A 20 -10.09 6.98 -8.44
CA LEU A 20 -9.26 6.08 -7.62
C LEU A 20 -8.24 6.85 -6.80
N VAL A 21 -8.14 6.50 -5.52
CA VAL A 21 -7.03 6.93 -4.66
C VAL A 21 -6.22 5.70 -4.28
N LEU A 22 -4.98 5.66 -4.68
CA LEU A 22 -4.05 4.56 -4.43
C LEU A 22 -2.95 5.03 -3.50
N LEU A 23 -2.91 4.46 -2.30
CA LEU A 23 -1.90 4.77 -1.27
C LEU A 23 -0.87 3.65 -1.20
N ASN A 24 0.40 4.02 -1.34
CA ASN A 24 1.55 3.12 -1.16
C ASN A 24 1.32 1.76 -1.86
N SER A 25 0.84 1.84 -3.10
CA SER A 25 0.41 0.66 -3.87
C SER A 25 1.60 -0.07 -4.47
N PRO A 26 1.64 -1.39 -4.35
CA PRO A 26 2.61 -2.16 -5.12
C PRO A 26 2.30 -2.07 -6.62
N ASN A 27 3.35 -2.05 -7.41
CA ASN A 27 3.30 -2.29 -8.84
C ASN A 27 3.59 -3.78 -9.13
N ARG A 28 4.27 -4.07 -10.22
CA ARG A 28 4.77 -5.39 -10.52
C ARG A 28 5.91 -5.73 -9.55
N LEU A 29 5.79 -6.83 -8.83
CA LEU A 29 6.88 -7.35 -8.02
C LEU A 29 7.97 -7.95 -8.90
N LEU A 30 9.21 -7.70 -8.54
CA LEU A 30 10.37 -8.39 -9.11
C LEU A 30 10.47 -9.82 -8.56
N ASP A 31 11.23 -10.68 -9.23
CA ASP A 31 11.27 -12.10 -8.84
C ASP A 31 11.91 -12.32 -7.46
N ASN A 32 12.90 -11.51 -7.08
CA ASN A 32 13.46 -11.51 -5.73
C ASN A 32 12.44 -11.06 -4.67
N GLU A 33 11.65 -10.02 -4.93
CA GLU A 33 10.59 -9.54 -4.01
C GLU A 33 9.48 -10.58 -3.82
N ARG A 34 9.17 -11.34 -4.88
CA ARG A 34 8.23 -12.46 -4.81
C ARG A 34 8.72 -13.56 -3.89
N SER A 35 9.98 -13.94 -4.03
CA SER A 35 10.61 -14.95 -3.20
C SER A 35 10.57 -14.55 -1.73
N GLU A 36 10.93 -13.30 -1.42
CA GLU A 36 10.85 -12.76 -0.06
C GLU A 36 9.43 -12.80 0.53
N ILE A 37 8.42 -12.52 -0.29
CA ILE A 37 7.01 -12.59 0.15
C ILE A 37 6.62 -14.02 0.51
N LEU A 38 7.04 -15.01 -0.29
CA LEU A 38 6.75 -16.42 -0.02
C LEU A 38 7.48 -16.92 1.23
N GLU A 39 8.73 -16.52 1.43
CA GLU A 39 9.48 -16.84 2.65
C GLU A 39 8.81 -16.24 3.90
N ARG A 40 8.33 -14.99 3.82
CA ARG A 40 7.55 -14.39 4.92
C ARG A 40 6.26 -15.15 5.18
N ALA A 41 5.55 -15.59 4.13
CA ALA A 41 4.33 -16.40 4.29
C ALA A 41 4.63 -17.73 5.00
N LYS A 42 5.75 -18.36 4.67
CA LYS A 42 6.22 -19.57 5.33
C LYS A 42 6.54 -19.33 6.80
N LEU A 43 7.33 -18.30 7.08
CA LEU A 43 7.72 -17.92 8.44
C LEU A 43 6.49 -17.63 9.33
N LEU A 44 5.52 -16.87 8.80
CA LEU A 44 4.26 -16.58 9.48
C LEU A 44 3.45 -17.83 9.80
N ARG A 45 3.39 -18.76 8.86
CA ARG A 45 2.67 -20.02 9.04
C ARG A 45 3.31 -20.90 10.11
N GLU A 46 4.63 -20.93 10.16
CA GLU A 46 5.38 -21.76 11.09
C GLU A 46 5.45 -21.14 12.50
N LYS A 47 5.80 -19.87 12.58
CA LYS A 47 6.16 -19.19 13.84
C LYS A 47 5.15 -18.13 14.31
N GLY A 48 4.15 -17.79 13.51
CA GLY A 48 3.15 -16.78 13.83
C GLY A 48 3.54 -15.34 13.47
N PRO A 49 2.62 -14.36 13.66
CA PRO A 49 2.81 -12.96 13.29
C PRO A 49 4.01 -12.30 13.94
N GLU A 50 4.30 -12.61 15.21
CA GLU A 50 5.40 -12.03 15.97
C GLU A 50 6.74 -12.18 15.26
N SER A 51 6.91 -13.25 14.51
CA SER A 51 8.17 -13.55 13.79
C SER A 51 8.51 -12.54 12.69
N THR A 52 7.54 -11.73 12.25
CA THR A 52 7.71 -10.77 11.15
C THR A 52 7.37 -9.34 11.54
N THR A 53 6.84 -9.12 12.75
CA THR A 53 6.28 -7.82 13.17
C THR A 53 7.35 -6.74 13.28
N ASP A 54 8.51 -7.02 13.84
CA ASP A 54 9.58 -6.02 13.98
C ASP A 54 10.06 -5.53 12.62
N ALA A 55 10.35 -6.45 11.71
CA ALA A 55 10.75 -6.12 10.35
C ALA A 55 9.63 -5.40 9.56
N ALA A 56 8.36 -5.64 9.87
CA ALA A 56 7.25 -4.91 9.29
C ALA A 56 7.19 -3.47 9.81
N ILE A 57 7.28 -3.25 11.12
CA ILE A 57 7.29 -1.92 11.75
C ILE A 57 8.45 -1.08 11.18
N GLU A 58 9.62 -1.66 11.05
CA GLU A 58 10.80 -0.98 10.49
C GLU A 58 10.57 -0.50 9.06
N ARG A 59 9.87 -1.29 8.23
CA ARG A 59 9.51 -0.87 6.86
C ARG A 59 8.37 0.14 6.81
N TRP A 60 7.44 0.09 7.77
CA TRP A 60 6.19 0.85 7.72
C TRP A 60 6.31 2.25 8.27
N PHE A 61 7.19 2.48 9.26
CA PHE A 61 7.29 3.75 9.98
C PHE A 61 8.69 4.34 9.90
N SER A 62 8.77 5.65 9.75
CA SER A 62 10.03 6.37 9.85
C SER A 62 10.65 6.24 11.26
N ASN A 63 11.98 6.28 11.36
CA ASN A 63 12.67 6.19 12.65
C ASN A 63 12.24 7.32 13.60
N ALA A 64 12.06 8.52 13.06
CA ALA A 64 11.59 9.66 13.84
C ALA A 64 10.19 9.41 14.42
N PHE A 65 9.27 8.83 13.63
CA PHE A 65 7.93 8.50 14.12
C PHE A 65 7.98 7.41 15.20
N GLN A 66 8.77 6.38 15.01
CA GLN A 66 8.92 5.29 16.00
C GLN A 66 9.43 5.82 17.34
N GLN A 67 10.44 6.70 17.33
CA GLN A 67 11.01 7.30 18.54
C GLN A 67 10.03 8.23 19.25
N ASN A 68 9.28 9.03 18.50
CA ASN A 68 8.37 10.04 19.07
C ASN A 68 7.00 9.48 19.45
N ASN A 69 6.62 8.30 18.93
CA ASN A 69 5.28 7.71 19.11
C ASN A 69 5.32 6.23 19.53
N PRO A 70 6.09 5.86 20.57
CA PRO A 70 6.27 4.44 20.96
C PRO A 70 4.96 3.75 21.31
N HIS A 71 3.97 4.48 21.83
CA HIS A 71 2.64 3.96 22.15
C HIS A 71 1.84 3.57 20.90
N ILE A 72 1.96 4.34 19.79
CA ILE A 72 1.33 3.98 18.51
C ILE A 72 2.02 2.74 17.91
N ILE A 73 3.33 2.69 17.99
CA ILE A 73 4.10 1.53 17.52
C ILE A 73 3.68 0.27 18.29
N GLN A 74 3.53 0.37 19.62
CA GLN A 74 3.08 -0.75 20.43
C GLN A 74 1.63 -1.17 20.09
N LEU A 75 0.74 -0.21 19.82
CA LEU A 75 -0.62 -0.49 19.38
C LEU A 75 -0.63 -1.26 18.04
N VAL A 76 0.15 -0.80 17.06
CA VAL A 76 0.28 -1.47 15.76
C VAL A 76 0.88 -2.87 15.92
N ARG A 77 1.87 -3.03 16.77
CA ARG A 77 2.45 -4.33 17.14
C ARG A 77 1.39 -5.29 17.65
N ASN A 78 0.57 -4.84 18.58
CA ASN A 78 -0.51 -5.63 19.15
C ASN A 78 -1.54 -6.02 18.07
N TRP A 79 -1.89 -5.10 17.17
CA TRP A 79 -2.80 -5.42 16.05
C TRP A 79 -2.23 -6.49 15.11
N VAL A 80 -0.96 -6.40 14.78
CA VAL A 80 -0.33 -7.42 13.92
C VAL A 80 -0.29 -8.77 14.62
N ASN A 81 0.16 -8.79 15.88
CA ASN A 81 0.35 -10.02 16.65
C ASN A 81 -0.97 -10.71 17.02
N SER A 82 -2.08 -9.96 17.09
CA SER A 82 -3.40 -10.54 17.34
C SER A 82 -4.01 -11.28 16.15
N ASN A 83 -3.39 -11.23 14.99
CA ASN A 83 -3.89 -11.96 13.83
C ASN A 83 -3.66 -13.48 13.98
N ARG A 84 -4.67 -14.25 13.61
CA ARG A 84 -4.52 -15.71 13.54
C ARG A 84 -3.55 -16.08 12.43
N LYS A 85 -2.52 -16.85 12.75
CA LYS A 85 -1.45 -17.22 11.80
C LYS A 85 -1.98 -17.94 10.54
N GLU A 86 -3.03 -18.76 10.69
CA GLU A 86 -3.65 -19.50 9.60
C GLU A 86 -4.34 -18.58 8.57
N VAL A 87 -4.82 -17.43 9.02
CA VAL A 87 -5.45 -16.42 8.17
C VAL A 87 -4.40 -15.48 7.62
N TYR A 88 -3.55 -14.92 8.50
CA TYR A 88 -2.59 -13.89 8.14
C TYR A 88 -1.54 -14.39 7.12
N SER A 89 -1.07 -15.63 7.26
CA SER A 89 -0.14 -16.24 6.31
C SER A 89 -0.71 -16.38 4.89
N LYS A 90 -2.04 -16.44 4.73
CA LYS A 90 -2.70 -16.54 3.43
C LYS A 90 -2.75 -15.20 2.66
N ILE A 91 -2.55 -14.08 3.35
CA ILE A 91 -2.56 -12.73 2.74
C ILE A 91 -1.32 -12.52 1.86
N TYR A 92 -0.17 -13.02 2.27
CA TYR A 92 1.08 -12.85 1.53
C TYR A 92 1.08 -13.49 0.14
N PRO A 93 0.61 -14.72 -0.06
CA PRO A 93 0.43 -15.28 -1.39
C PRO A 93 -0.48 -14.44 -2.30
N ILE A 94 -1.52 -13.78 -1.74
CA ILE A 94 -2.36 -12.87 -2.51
C ILE A 94 -1.56 -11.67 -3.04
N LEU A 95 -0.63 -11.13 -2.27
CA LEU A 95 0.27 -10.07 -2.74
C LEU A 95 1.14 -10.57 -3.90
N TYR A 96 1.64 -11.79 -3.82
CA TYR A 96 2.42 -12.41 -4.88
C TYR A 96 1.61 -12.62 -6.15
N TYR A 97 0.52 -13.39 -6.09
CA TYR A 97 -0.28 -13.73 -7.27
C TYR A 97 -1.05 -12.52 -7.81
N GLY A 98 -1.62 -11.69 -6.95
CA GLY A 98 -2.38 -10.51 -7.35
C GLY A 98 -1.52 -9.46 -8.08
N SER A 99 -0.22 -9.37 -7.81
CA SER A 99 0.67 -8.46 -8.55
C SER A 99 0.85 -8.86 -10.03
N VAL A 100 0.69 -10.13 -10.35
CA VAL A 100 0.72 -10.62 -11.74
C VAL A 100 -0.53 -10.19 -12.50
N ASP A 101 -1.69 -10.27 -11.85
CA ASP A 101 -2.99 -9.94 -12.46
C ASP A 101 -3.22 -8.43 -12.65
N LEU A 102 -2.47 -7.59 -11.93
CA LEU A 102 -2.57 -6.13 -12.07
C LEU A 102 -1.89 -5.59 -13.34
N LYS A 103 -1.35 -6.47 -14.18
CA LYS A 103 -0.78 -6.07 -15.46
C LYS A 103 -1.85 -5.46 -16.37
N LEU A 104 -1.59 -4.20 -16.76
CA LEU A 104 -2.05 -3.65 -18.04
C LEU A 104 -3.54 -3.36 -18.22
N VAL A 105 -4.26 -3.09 -17.15
CA VAL A 105 -5.56 -2.47 -17.34
C VAL A 105 -5.34 -0.96 -17.46
N LYS A 106 -5.49 -0.44 -18.69
CA LYS A 106 -5.53 1.00 -18.92
C LYS A 106 -6.83 1.55 -18.33
N GLU A 107 -6.72 2.13 -17.16
CA GLU A 107 -7.85 2.76 -16.48
C GLU A 107 -8.10 4.16 -17.04
N LYS A 108 -9.36 4.43 -17.38
CA LYS A 108 -9.79 5.74 -17.88
C LYS A 108 -10.21 6.69 -16.77
N LYS A 109 -10.40 6.18 -15.55
CA LYS A 109 -10.88 6.98 -14.41
C LYS A 109 -9.80 7.90 -13.87
N PRO A 110 -10.15 9.11 -13.43
CA PRO A 110 -9.21 9.98 -12.74
C PRO A 110 -8.61 9.26 -11.53
N SER A 111 -7.32 9.43 -11.31
CA SER A 111 -6.62 8.70 -10.26
C SER A 111 -5.60 9.57 -9.54
N LEU A 112 -5.56 9.46 -8.23
CA LEU A 112 -4.55 10.03 -7.36
C LEU A 112 -3.70 8.88 -6.82
N ILE A 113 -2.40 8.91 -7.12
CA ILE A 113 -1.45 7.91 -6.65
C ILE A 113 -0.55 8.59 -5.63
N ILE A 114 -0.70 8.22 -4.37
CA ILE A 114 0.08 8.77 -3.25
C ILE A 114 1.10 7.72 -2.81
N THR A 115 2.34 8.13 -2.68
CA THR A 115 3.39 7.34 -2.04
C THR A 115 4.32 8.23 -1.22
N CYS A 116 5.28 7.61 -0.55
CA CYS A 116 6.24 8.29 0.29
C CYS A 116 7.65 8.08 -0.25
N ASP A 117 8.51 9.08 -0.06
CA ASP A 117 9.89 9.04 -0.52
C ASP A 117 10.75 8.01 0.23
N GLN A 118 10.32 7.61 1.43
CA GLN A 118 10.98 6.59 2.24
C GLN A 118 10.21 5.24 2.28
N ASP A 119 9.24 5.03 1.39
CA ASP A 119 8.65 3.70 1.22
C ASP A 119 9.52 2.85 0.31
N PHE A 120 10.36 2.03 0.88
CA PHE A 120 11.32 1.19 0.15
C PHE A 120 10.66 0.08 -0.67
N SER A 121 9.42 -0.28 -0.35
CA SER A 121 8.70 -1.35 -1.04
C SER A 121 7.82 -0.83 -2.18
N ASN A 122 7.18 0.33 -1.98
CA ASN A 122 6.19 0.88 -2.91
C ASN A 122 6.43 2.38 -3.11
N GLY A 123 7.69 2.77 -3.28
CA GLY A 123 8.14 4.15 -3.35
C GLY A 123 7.83 4.87 -4.66
N PRO A 124 8.52 6.00 -4.90
CA PRO A 124 8.24 6.88 -6.03
C PRO A 124 8.25 6.21 -7.40
N ASP A 125 9.15 5.28 -7.64
CA ASP A 125 9.25 4.62 -8.95
C ASP A 125 8.09 3.65 -9.18
N ALA A 126 7.65 2.93 -8.15
CA ALA A 126 6.44 2.12 -8.24
C ALA A 126 5.20 2.98 -8.55
N ALA A 127 5.07 4.14 -7.92
CA ALA A 127 3.96 5.07 -8.18
C ALA A 127 3.97 5.62 -9.61
N LYS A 128 5.14 5.99 -10.14
CA LYS A 128 5.29 6.44 -11.54
C LYS A 128 4.94 5.34 -12.53
N GLU A 129 5.36 4.10 -12.28
CA GLU A 129 5.02 2.97 -13.14
C GLU A 129 3.52 2.65 -13.11
N ILE A 130 2.89 2.73 -11.93
CA ILE A 130 1.43 2.59 -11.82
C ILE A 130 0.73 3.67 -12.63
N ALA A 131 1.20 4.92 -12.57
CA ALA A 131 0.60 6.04 -13.27
C ALA A 131 0.52 5.84 -14.79
N LYS A 132 1.45 5.10 -15.39
CA LYS A 132 1.44 4.76 -16.83
C LYS A 132 0.23 3.93 -17.26
N ASN A 133 -0.43 3.27 -16.32
CA ASN A 133 -1.63 2.48 -16.57
C ASN A 133 -2.94 3.30 -16.55
N PHE A 134 -2.84 4.59 -16.24
CA PHE A 134 -4.00 5.48 -16.14
C PHE A 134 -3.92 6.58 -17.20
N THR A 135 -5.04 6.89 -17.82
CA THR A 135 -5.10 7.99 -18.82
C THR A 135 -5.12 9.38 -18.16
N LYS A 136 -5.60 9.45 -16.92
CA LYS A 136 -5.65 10.68 -16.10
C LYS A 136 -5.18 10.33 -14.69
N SER A 137 -3.93 10.59 -14.38
CA SER A 137 -3.37 10.32 -13.05
C SER A 137 -2.51 11.47 -12.53
N ASN A 138 -2.60 11.70 -11.23
CA ASN A 138 -1.72 12.59 -10.49
C ASN A 138 -0.89 11.74 -9.52
N VAL A 139 0.43 11.89 -9.56
CA VAL A 139 1.35 11.26 -8.61
C VAL A 139 1.74 12.28 -7.54
N CYS A 140 1.52 11.92 -6.28
CA CYS A 140 1.91 12.71 -5.12
C CYS A 140 2.92 11.93 -4.27
N ILE A 141 4.12 12.52 -4.07
CA ILE A 141 5.17 11.92 -3.25
C ILE A 141 5.27 12.72 -1.95
N LEU A 142 4.89 12.10 -0.85
CA LEU A 142 4.99 12.68 0.49
C LEU A 142 6.40 12.52 1.03
N LYS A 143 6.94 13.61 1.61
CA LYS A 143 8.31 13.67 2.11
C LYS A 143 8.43 13.21 3.55
N ASN A 144 9.54 12.52 3.85
CA ASN A 144 9.92 12.06 5.19
C ASN A 144 8.91 11.10 5.84
N LEU A 145 8.18 10.33 5.03
CA LEU A 145 7.21 9.35 5.48
C LEU A 145 7.52 7.98 4.87
N ARG A 146 7.07 6.94 5.54
CA ARG A 146 7.15 5.55 5.07
C ARG A 146 5.78 4.99 4.68
N HIS A 147 5.65 3.68 4.66
CA HIS A 147 4.48 2.96 4.15
C HIS A 147 3.17 3.30 4.88
N MET A 148 3.23 3.53 6.19
CA MET A 148 2.05 3.84 7.01
C MET A 148 1.81 5.35 7.13
N ALA A 149 1.92 6.09 6.04
CA ALA A 149 1.74 7.54 5.99
C ALA A 149 0.42 8.02 6.60
N LEU A 150 -0.67 7.25 6.49
CA LEU A 150 -1.95 7.56 7.14
C LEU A 150 -1.85 7.59 8.67
N VAL A 151 -0.91 6.85 9.25
CA VAL A 151 -0.69 6.86 10.69
C VAL A 151 0.36 7.89 11.07
N GLU A 152 1.40 8.04 10.22
CA GLU A 152 2.48 8.99 10.49
C GLU A 152 2.03 10.45 10.35
N ASP A 153 1.29 10.77 9.30
CA ASP A 153 0.81 12.13 9.02
C ASP A 153 -0.51 12.11 8.20
N TYR A 154 -1.59 11.75 8.87
CA TYR A 154 -2.90 11.66 8.23
C TYR A 154 -3.34 13.00 7.62
N LYS A 155 -2.91 14.14 8.19
CA LYS A 155 -3.30 15.47 7.69
C LYS A 155 -2.75 15.73 6.30
N LYS A 156 -1.47 15.39 6.06
CA LYS A 156 -0.88 15.50 4.72
C LYS A 156 -1.58 14.60 3.72
N VAL A 157 -1.86 13.34 4.08
CA VAL A 157 -2.55 12.39 3.21
C VAL A 157 -3.95 12.89 2.91
N PHE A 158 -4.73 13.24 3.96
CA PHE A 158 -6.11 13.69 3.82
C PHE A 158 -6.23 14.94 2.94
N SER A 159 -5.36 15.94 3.11
CA SER A 159 -5.41 17.15 2.28
C SER A 159 -5.27 16.88 0.77
N LYS A 160 -4.48 15.86 0.39
CA LYS A 160 -4.35 15.45 -1.01
C LYS A 160 -5.58 14.71 -1.53
N ILE A 161 -6.16 13.87 -0.69
CA ILE A 161 -7.39 13.13 -1.01
C ILE A 161 -8.56 14.11 -1.16
N ASP A 162 -8.73 15.03 -0.21
CA ASP A 162 -9.80 16.02 -0.23
C ASP A 162 -9.74 16.91 -1.47
N SER A 163 -8.54 17.42 -1.79
CA SER A 163 -8.32 18.19 -3.02
C SER A 163 -8.70 17.38 -4.27
N PHE A 164 -8.37 16.10 -4.32
CA PHE A 164 -8.70 15.25 -5.46
C PHE A 164 -10.20 14.99 -5.57
N ILE A 165 -10.87 14.67 -4.46
CA ILE A 165 -12.33 14.44 -4.44
C ILE A 165 -13.09 15.68 -4.90
N THR A 166 -12.65 16.87 -4.46
CA THR A 166 -13.24 18.15 -4.88
C THR A 166 -13.15 18.35 -6.40
N THR A 167 -12.14 17.81 -7.07
CA THR A 167 -12.03 17.89 -8.54
C THR A 167 -13.01 16.95 -9.26
N LEU A 168 -13.39 15.83 -8.63
CA LEU A 168 -14.35 14.87 -9.21
C LEU A 168 -15.79 15.41 -9.17
N GLY A 169 -16.15 16.15 -8.13
CA GLY A 169 -17.51 16.69 -7.96
C GLY A 169 -17.83 17.95 -8.79
N ARG A 170 -16.94 18.41 -9.65
CA ARG A 170 -17.12 19.60 -10.49
C ARG A 170 -17.52 19.30 -11.95
N HIS A 171 -18.05 18.11 -12.21
CA HIS A 171 -18.54 17.71 -13.55
C HIS A 171 -20.05 17.51 -13.57
#